data_7e223c58c158a59c52bd91271df103db
#
_entry.id   7e223c58c158a59c52bd91271df103db
#
_cell.length_a   1.000
_cell.length_b   1.000
_cell.length_c   1.000
_cell.angle_alpha   90.00
_cell.angle_beta   90.00
_cell.angle_gamma   90.00
#
_symmetry.space_group_name_H-M   'P 1'
#
loop_
_entity.id
_entity.type
_entity.pdbx_description
1 polymer ?
#
loop_
_entity_poly.entity_id
_entity_poly.type
_entity_poly.pdbx_seq_one_letter_code
_entity_poly.pdbx_strand_id
1 'polypeptide(L)'
;MLHETKIHADVAVEAEGLSLAYGKNTILRNIDLTLPKGQTLALLGPSGCGKTTLLRLVAGLLAPTTGSITINGVKVADATSGKFSPSEKRHLGMVFQDYALWPHMTVYGNVSFPLEMRGIGRAERETRVKSALDRVGLKGFGDRSISDMSGGQQQRVAIARAIVAEPRLVLFDEPLSNLDRELRENMVTEIGQLVANLGLTAIYVTHDQSEAFSLAHQVAIMRAGIIEQLAAPEVLVAQPKTPAVADFLRLGCVMPVERESAGYRISQTEIRLANSVAPEQATHVLLPSRSVRSVELCSSTIPATVLRTQFRGDGHLTTVRIGSQTVSHELTYVDSRRLTPGVPVGIAIDAEQLRWFSH
;
A
#
# COMPACT_ATOMS: atom_id res chain seq x y z
N MET A 1 -7.67 -35.97 8.69
CA MET A 1 -8.33 -35.49 7.43
C MET A 1 -9.50 -34.51 7.65
N LEU A 2 -9.55 -33.73 8.75
CA LEU A 2 -10.66 -32.82 9.05
C LEU A 2 -10.24 -31.36 9.30
N HIS A 3 -8.95 -31.00 9.07
CA HIS A 3 -8.47 -29.64 9.32
C HIS A 3 -8.25 -28.79 8.06
N GLU A 4 -8.07 -29.39 6.88
CA GLU A 4 -7.82 -28.62 5.65
C GLU A 4 -9.05 -27.99 5.02
N THR A 5 -10.24 -28.55 5.24
CA THR A 5 -11.47 -28.07 4.58
C THR A 5 -12.08 -26.80 5.21
N LYS A 6 -11.70 -26.44 6.44
CA LYS A 6 -12.22 -25.23 7.12
C LYS A 6 -11.51 -23.94 6.74
N ILE A 7 -10.25 -24.00 6.32
CA ILE A 7 -9.43 -22.82 5.98
C ILE A 7 -9.92 -22.15 4.69
N HIS A 8 -10.36 -22.92 3.70
CA HIS A 8 -10.84 -22.36 2.43
C HIS A 8 -12.20 -21.64 2.49
N ALA A 9 -13.01 -21.88 3.50
CA ALA A 9 -14.36 -21.27 3.61
C ALA A 9 -14.30 -19.75 3.91
N ASP A 10 -13.23 -19.26 4.53
CA ASP A 10 -13.06 -17.87 4.95
C ASP A 10 -12.15 -17.05 4.02
N VAL A 11 -11.64 -17.63 2.94
CA VAL A 11 -10.79 -16.94 1.95
C VAL A 11 -11.66 -16.32 0.86
N ALA A 12 -11.44 -15.04 0.57
CA ALA A 12 -12.10 -14.32 -0.52
C ALA A 12 -11.32 -14.36 -1.82
N VAL A 13 -9.99 -14.15 -1.73
CA VAL A 13 -9.10 -14.19 -2.89
C VAL A 13 -7.85 -14.97 -2.53
N GLU A 14 -7.47 -15.89 -3.42
CA GLU A 14 -6.22 -16.64 -3.35
C GLU A 14 -5.54 -16.59 -4.70
N ALA A 15 -4.26 -16.23 -4.72
CA ALA A 15 -3.39 -16.30 -5.89
C ALA A 15 -2.20 -17.18 -5.55
N GLU A 16 -1.90 -18.15 -6.43
CA GLU A 16 -0.85 -19.14 -6.24
C GLU A 16 0.10 -19.13 -7.43
N GLY A 17 1.40 -18.86 -7.19
CA GLY A 17 2.45 -18.87 -8.20
C GLY A 17 2.16 -17.93 -9.37
N LEU A 18 1.40 -16.85 -9.14
CA LEU A 18 0.84 -16.01 -10.20
C LEU A 18 1.92 -15.18 -10.88
N SER A 19 2.08 -15.36 -12.18
CA SER A 19 3.02 -14.55 -12.97
C SER A 19 2.35 -14.01 -14.23
N LEU A 20 2.87 -12.87 -14.69
CA LEU A 20 2.48 -12.28 -15.99
C LEU A 20 3.71 -11.78 -16.72
N ALA A 21 3.85 -12.20 -17.99
CA ALA A 21 4.92 -11.74 -18.87
C ALA A 21 4.36 -11.36 -20.25
N TYR A 22 4.93 -10.33 -20.86
CA TYR A 22 4.72 -9.95 -22.26
C TYR A 22 6.02 -10.21 -23.02
N GLY A 23 6.05 -11.31 -23.76
CA GLY A 23 7.27 -11.79 -24.42
C GLY A 23 8.38 -12.04 -23.37
N LYS A 24 9.49 -11.32 -23.46
CA LYS A 24 10.62 -11.44 -22.51
C LYS A 24 10.48 -10.54 -21.27
N ASN A 25 9.49 -9.65 -21.24
CA ASN A 25 9.31 -8.71 -20.15
C ASN A 25 8.35 -9.29 -19.09
N THR A 26 8.88 -9.71 -17.96
CA THR A 26 8.09 -10.22 -16.83
C THR A 26 7.65 -9.04 -15.94
N ILE A 27 6.34 -8.88 -15.82
CA ILE A 27 5.70 -7.81 -15.01
C ILE A 27 5.45 -8.29 -13.58
N LEU A 28 4.96 -9.53 -13.42
CA LEU A 28 4.73 -10.16 -12.11
C LEU A 28 5.43 -11.50 -12.07
N ARG A 29 6.02 -11.83 -10.91
CA ARG A 29 6.85 -13.02 -10.71
C ARG A 29 6.41 -13.76 -9.46
N ASN A 30 5.83 -14.93 -9.64
CA ASN A 30 5.51 -15.87 -8.57
C ASN A 30 4.82 -15.19 -7.36
N ILE A 31 3.69 -14.53 -7.62
CA ILE A 31 2.90 -13.89 -6.57
C ILE A 31 2.04 -14.92 -5.86
N ASP A 32 2.25 -15.04 -4.57
CA ASP A 32 1.40 -15.79 -3.65
C ASP A 32 0.68 -14.81 -2.72
N LEU A 33 -0.64 -14.90 -2.65
CA LEU A 33 -1.49 -13.98 -1.92
C LEU A 33 -2.74 -14.67 -1.42
N THR A 34 -3.08 -14.45 -0.14
CA THR A 34 -4.34 -14.89 0.45
C THR A 34 -5.02 -13.71 1.14
N LEU A 35 -6.26 -13.42 0.76
CA LEU A 35 -7.09 -12.37 1.35
C LEU A 35 -8.32 -13.01 2.01
N PRO A 36 -8.45 -12.93 3.35
CA PRO A 36 -9.64 -13.37 4.07
C PRO A 36 -10.89 -12.53 3.72
N LYS A 37 -12.08 -13.12 3.87
CA LYS A 37 -13.35 -12.41 3.70
C LYS A 37 -13.50 -11.28 4.70
N GLY A 38 -14.12 -10.18 4.28
CA GLY A 38 -14.36 -9.00 5.11
C GLY A 38 -13.11 -8.18 5.41
N GLN A 39 -11.95 -8.55 4.87
CA GLN A 39 -10.71 -7.79 5.04
C GLN A 39 -10.39 -6.91 3.83
N THR A 40 -9.64 -5.86 4.10
CA THR A 40 -9.06 -4.98 3.08
C THR A 40 -7.56 -5.27 2.95
N LEU A 41 -7.11 -5.53 1.72
CA LEU A 41 -5.72 -5.62 1.33
C LEU A 41 -5.32 -4.37 0.56
N ALA A 42 -4.28 -3.66 0.99
CA ALA A 42 -3.67 -2.62 0.16
C ALA A 42 -2.47 -3.18 -0.61
N LEU A 43 -2.39 -2.85 -1.91
CA LEU A 43 -1.20 -3.05 -2.73
C LEU A 43 -0.44 -1.74 -2.79
N LEU A 44 0.73 -1.69 -2.17
CA LEU A 44 1.56 -0.50 -2.00
C LEU A 44 2.93 -0.72 -2.65
N GLY A 45 3.49 0.28 -3.30
CA GLY A 45 4.80 0.18 -3.93
C GLY A 45 5.03 1.28 -4.97
N PRO A 46 6.26 1.44 -5.49
CA PRO A 46 6.59 2.45 -6.49
C PRO A 46 5.80 2.27 -7.79
N SER A 47 5.74 3.33 -8.59
CA SER A 47 5.09 3.26 -9.90
C SER A 47 5.78 2.20 -10.79
N GLY A 48 4.97 1.46 -11.54
CA GLY A 48 5.46 0.40 -12.44
C GLY A 48 5.85 -0.93 -11.77
N CYS A 49 5.67 -1.11 -10.45
CA CYS A 49 6.00 -2.38 -9.78
C CYS A 49 4.98 -3.51 -9.98
N GLY A 50 3.86 -3.28 -10.68
CA GLY A 50 2.88 -4.32 -11.02
C GLY A 50 1.57 -4.30 -10.23
N LYS A 51 1.29 -3.34 -9.34
CA LYS A 51 0.05 -3.25 -8.52
C LYS A 51 -1.23 -3.33 -9.35
N THR A 52 -1.40 -2.38 -10.27
CA THR A 52 -2.57 -2.34 -11.19
C THR A 52 -2.65 -3.60 -12.06
N THR A 53 -1.50 -4.17 -12.44
CA THR A 53 -1.47 -5.43 -13.20
C THR A 53 -2.01 -6.60 -12.38
N LEU A 54 -1.60 -6.73 -11.11
CA LEU A 54 -2.13 -7.74 -10.19
C LEU A 54 -3.64 -7.54 -9.99
N LEU A 55 -4.07 -6.29 -9.77
CA LEU A 55 -5.49 -5.97 -9.64
C LEU A 55 -6.28 -6.38 -10.90
N ARG A 56 -5.78 -6.10 -12.10
CA ARG A 56 -6.41 -6.47 -13.38
C ARG A 56 -6.48 -7.97 -13.62
N LEU A 57 -5.51 -8.74 -13.14
CA LEU A 57 -5.55 -10.20 -13.14
C LEU A 57 -6.68 -10.71 -12.24
N VAL A 58 -6.82 -10.17 -11.02
CA VAL A 58 -7.93 -10.48 -10.10
C VAL A 58 -9.27 -10.04 -10.69
N ALA A 59 -9.31 -8.89 -11.37
CA ALA A 59 -10.52 -8.40 -12.05
C ALA A 59 -10.96 -9.25 -13.25
N GLY A 60 -10.08 -10.07 -13.82
CA GLY A 60 -10.35 -10.82 -15.05
C GLY A 60 -10.25 -9.99 -16.32
N LEU A 61 -9.53 -8.89 -16.26
CA LEU A 61 -9.18 -8.04 -17.41
C LEU A 61 -7.91 -8.52 -18.11
N LEU A 62 -7.10 -9.32 -17.41
CA LEU A 62 -5.88 -9.95 -17.92
C LEU A 62 -5.88 -11.43 -17.54
N ALA A 63 -5.28 -12.27 -18.39
CA ALA A 63 -5.03 -13.68 -18.10
C ALA A 63 -3.58 -13.88 -17.60
N PRO A 64 -3.34 -14.71 -16.58
CA PRO A 64 -1.99 -14.99 -16.09
C PRO A 64 -1.20 -15.84 -17.09
N THR A 65 0.14 -15.69 -17.08
CA THR A 65 1.04 -16.56 -17.83
C THR A 65 1.28 -17.87 -17.10
N THR A 66 1.39 -17.81 -15.75
CA THR A 66 1.50 -19.00 -14.88
C THR A 66 0.69 -18.77 -13.60
N GLY A 67 0.43 -19.86 -12.87
CA GLY A 67 -0.28 -19.82 -11.60
C GLY A 67 -1.79 -19.79 -11.73
N SER A 68 -2.47 -19.58 -10.62
CA SER A 68 -3.93 -19.61 -10.54
C SER A 68 -4.51 -18.52 -9.66
N ILE A 69 -5.79 -18.19 -9.86
CA ILE A 69 -6.58 -17.27 -9.04
C ILE A 69 -7.89 -17.96 -8.66
N THR A 70 -8.18 -17.97 -7.37
CA THR A 70 -9.42 -18.44 -6.79
C THR A 70 -10.15 -17.28 -6.11
N ILE A 71 -11.45 -17.10 -6.38
CA ILE A 71 -12.29 -16.07 -5.74
C ILE A 71 -13.48 -16.78 -5.07
N ASN A 72 -13.64 -16.59 -3.75
CA ASN A 72 -14.68 -17.20 -2.96
C ASN A 72 -14.79 -18.74 -3.16
N GLY A 73 -13.65 -19.42 -3.24
CA GLY A 73 -13.57 -20.87 -3.45
C GLY A 73 -13.78 -21.33 -4.90
N VAL A 74 -14.02 -20.39 -5.83
CA VAL A 74 -14.15 -20.71 -7.26
C VAL A 74 -12.86 -20.31 -7.99
N LYS A 75 -12.17 -21.29 -8.61
CA LYS A 75 -11.00 -21.01 -9.45
C LYS A 75 -11.46 -20.28 -10.71
N VAL A 76 -11.07 -18.99 -10.84
CA VAL A 76 -11.49 -18.10 -11.93
C VAL A 76 -10.42 -17.94 -13.02
N ALA A 77 -9.16 -18.27 -12.72
CA ALA A 77 -8.09 -18.35 -13.70
C ALA A 77 -7.10 -19.44 -13.29
N ASP A 78 -6.60 -20.18 -14.26
CA ASP A 78 -5.57 -21.20 -14.07
C ASP A 78 -4.83 -21.39 -15.40
N ALA A 79 -3.57 -20.95 -15.44
CA ALA A 79 -2.75 -21.01 -16.64
C ALA A 79 -2.45 -22.45 -17.07
N THR A 80 -2.41 -23.41 -16.14
CA THR A 80 -2.11 -24.81 -16.44
C THR A 80 -3.26 -25.49 -17.18
N SER A 81 -4.49 -25.24 -16.76
CA SER A 81 -5.68 -25.82 -17.40
C SER A 81 -6.27 -24.94 -18.51
N GLY A 82 -5.74 -23.73 -18.72
CA GLY A 82 -6.29 -22.74 -19.65
C GLY A 82 -7.62 -22.14 -19.19
N LYS A 83 -8.02 -22.35 -17.94
CA LYS A 83 -9.26 -21.79 -17.38
C LYS A 83 -9.15 -20.28 -17.22
N PHE A 84 -10.13 -19.54 -17.77
CA PHE A 84 -10.23 -18.10 -17.62
C PHE A 84 -11.68 -17.65 -17.60
N SER A 85 -12.09 -17.04 -16.48
CA SER A 85 -13.38 -16.38 -16.34
C SER A 85 -13.17 -14.87 -16.55
N PRO A 86 -13.81 -14.25 -17.56
CA PRO A 86 -13.69 -12.80 -17.78
C PRO A 86 -14.42 -12.02 -16.67
N SER A 87 -14.18 -10.71 -16.61
CA SER A 87 -14.59 -9.82 -15.50
C SER A 87 -16.08 -9.85 -15.18
N GLU A 88 -16.94 -9.89 -16.20
CA GLU A 88 -18.41 -9.91 -16.05
C GLU A 88 -18.93 -11.18 -15.35
N LYS A 89 -18.14 -12.26 -15.34
CA LYS A 89 -18.46 -13.54 -14.67
C LYS A 89 -17.88 -13.66 -13.26
N ARG A 90 -17.08 -12.68 -12.79
CA ARG A 90 -16.43 -12.74 -11.47
C ARG A 90 -17.26 -12.13 -10.33
N HIS A 91 -18.38 -11.49 -10.62
CA HIS A 91 -19.29 -10.88 -9.64
C HIS A 91 -18.59 -9.95 -8.65
N LEU A 92 -17.71 -9.12 -9.11
CA LEU A 92 -16.97 -8.12 -8.35
C LEU A 92 -17.38 -6.70 -8.74
N GLY A 93 -17.09 -5.73 -7.86
CA GLY A 93 -17.16 -4.30 -8.16
C GLY A 93 -15.78 -3.76 -8.46
N MET A 94 -15.68 -2.72 -9.29
CA MET A 94 -14.41 -2.06 -9.56
C MET A 94 -14.57 -0.55 -9.65
N VAL A 95 -13.68 0.17 -8.99
CA VAL A 95 -13.52 1.63 -9.06
C VAL A 95 -12.19 1.90 -9.73
N PHE A 96 -12.23 2.59 -10.87
CA PHE A 96 -11.07 2.92 -11.68
C PHE A 96 -10.47 4.27 -11.27
N GLN A 97 -9.22 4.51 -11.62
CA GLN A 97 -8.47 5.73 -11.31
C GLN A 97 -9.13 7.01 -11.90
N ASP A 98 -9.69 6.92 -13.11
CA ASP A 98 -10.41 7.99 -13.81
C ASP A 98 -11.93 7.93 -13.59
N TYR A 99 -12.36 7.15 -12.57
CA TYR A 99 -13.76 6.84 -12.25
C TYR A 99 -14.52 6.10 -13.37
N ALA A 100 -14.11 6.18 -14.62
CA ALA A 100 -14.74 5.57 -15.80
C ALA A 100 -16.25 5.80 -15.84
N LEU A 101 -16.71 7.00 -15.51
CA LEU A 101 -18.12 7.40 -15.59
C LEU A 101 -18.47 7.79 -17.02
N TRP A 102 -19.68 7.44 -17.47
CA TRP A 102 -20.20 7.84 -18.77
C TRP A 102 -20.79 9.24 -18.68
N PRO A 103 -20.16 10.26 -19.32
CA PRO A 103 -20.57 11.65 -19.16
C PRO A 103 -21.91 11.97 -19.82
N HIS A 104 -22.34 11.16 -20.78
CA HIS A 104 -23.63 11.30 -21.47
C HIS A 104 -24.81 10.68 -20.71
N MET A 105 -24.54 10.00 -19.58
CA MET A 105 -25.55 9.43 -18.71
C MET A 105 -25.72 10.26 -17.43
N THR A 106 -26.91 10.18 -16.84
CA THR A 106 -27.17 10.70 -15.49
C THR A 106 -26.45 9.87 -14.42
N VAL A 107 -26.42 10.35 -13.19
CA VAL A 107 -25.96 9.59 -12.01
C VAL A 107 -26.72 8.27 -11.91
N TYR A 108 -28.05 8.29 -12.03
CA TYR A 108 -28.90 7.09 -12.05
C TYR A 108 -28.45 6.11 -13.14
N GLY A 109 -28.27 6.61 -14.38
CA GLY A 109 -27.84 5.78 -15.50
C GLY A 109 -26.51 5.07 -15.24
N ASN A 110 -25.51 5.81 -14.75
CA ASN A 110 -24.20 5.23 -14.38
C ASN A 110 -24.32 4.15 -13.32
N VAL A 111 -25.09 4.39 -12.25
CA VAL A 111 -25.22 3.44 -11.13
C VAL A 111 -26.12 2.27 -11.51
N SER A 112 -27.17 2.44 -12.31
CA SER A 112 -28.09 1.38 -12.71
C SER A 112 -27.50 0.39 -13.72
N PHE A 113 -26.52 0.81 -14.51
CA PHE A 113 -25.96 0.03 -15.63
C PHE A 113 -25.53 -1.40 -15.27
N PRO A 114 -24.81 -1.66 -14.17
CA PRO A 114 -24.45 -3.05 -13.79
C PRO A 114 -25.66 -3.94 -13.51
N LEU A 115 -26.74 -3.37 -13.01
CA LEU A 115 -28.00 -4.10 -12.75
C LEU A 115 -28.75 -4.38 -14.05
N GLU A 116 -28.70 -3.43 -14.98
CA GLU A 116 -29.31 -3.56 -16.31
C GLU A 116 -28.65 -4.69 -17.10
N MET A 117 -27.32 -4.74 -17.10
CA MET A 117 -26.56 -5.83 -17.74
C MET A 117 -26.84 -7.21 -17.13
N ARG A 118 -27.31 -7.27 -15.89
CA ARG A 118 -27.76 -8.49 -15.22
C ARG A 118 -29.23 -8.80 -15.42
N GLY A 119 -29.96 -8.03 -16.22
CA GLY A 119 -31.38 -8.22 -16.50
C GLY A 119 -32.32 -7.92 -15.33
N ILE A 120 -31.87 -7.15 -14.32
CA ILE A 120 -32.70 -6.77 -13.17
C ILE A 120 -33.82 -5.83 -13.61
N GLY A 121 -35.05 -6.12 -13.19
CA GLY A 121 -36.24 -5.34 -13.56
C GLY A 121 -36.21 -3.88 -13.07
N ARG A 122 -36.94 -2.99 -13.75
CA ARG A 122 -36.90 -1.54 -13.51
C ARG A 122 -37.19 -1.15 -12.05
N ALA A 123 -38.24 -1.66 -11.45
CA ALA A 123 -38.64 -1.32 -10.07
C ALA A 123 -37.56 -1.72 -9.04
N GLU A 124 -36.95 -2.89 -9.20
CA GLU A 124 -35.86 -3.34 -8.35
C GLU A 124 -34.61 -2.49 -8.58
N ARG A 125 -34.28 -2.13 -9.82
CA ARG A 125 -33.16 -1.22 -10.13
C ARG A 125 -33.33 0.13 -9.43
N GLU A 126 -34.52 0.74 -9.50
CA GLU A 126 -34.82 2.02 -8.84
C GLU A 126 -34.56 1.94 -7.31
N THR A 127 -34.99 0.87 -6.68
CA THR A 127 -34.79 0.65 -5.24
C THR A 127 -33.31 0.47 -4.89
N ARG A 128 -32.58 -0.37 -5.63
CA ARG A 128 -31.16 -0.65 -5.38
C ARG A 128 -30.28 0.57 -5.65
N VAL A 129 -30.54 1.30 -6.75
CA VAL A 129 -29.81 2.54 -7.07
C VAL A 129 -30.02 3.60 -5.99
N LYS A 130 -31.26 3.81 -5.55
CA LYS A 130 -31.55 4.75 -4.46
C LYS A 130 -30.78 4.37 -3.19
N SER A 131 -30.82 3.11 -2.79
CA SER A 131 -30.06 2.60 -1.65
C SER A 131 -28.55 2.80 -1.81
N ALA A 132 -27.99 2.50 -2.98
CA ALA A 132 -26.56 2.68 -3.23
C ALA A 132 -26.15 4.16 -3.16
N LEU A 133 -26.93 5.08 -3.73
CA LEU A 133 -26.69 6.51 -3.65
C LEU A 133 -26.82 7.05 -2.22
N ASP A 134 -27.78 6.57 -1.44
CA ASP A 134 -27.94 6.96 -0.04
C ASP A 134 -26.71 6.53 0.80
N ARG A 135 -26.16 5.33 0.55
CA ARG A 135 -24.98 4.78 1.23
C ARG A 135 -23.71 5.62 0.99
N VAL A 136 -23.60 6.28 -0.16
CA VAL A 136 -22.45 7.15 -0.49
C VAL A 136 -22.75 8.65 -0.28
N GLY A 137 -23.86 8.99 0.40
CA GLY A 137 -24.22 10.37 0.71
C GLY A 137 -24.69 11.20 -0.49
N LEU A 138 -25.18 10.56 -1.55
CA LEU A 138 -25.70 11.20 -2.78
C LEU A 138 -27.23 11.06 -2.92
N LYS A 139 -27.95 11.09 -1.80
CA LYS A 139 -29.43 11.04 -1.80
C LYS A 139 -30.01 12.16 -2.67
N GLY A 140 -30.90 11.80 -3.61
CA GLY A 140 -31.57 12.75 -4.49
C GLY A 140 -30.73 13.26 -5.68
N PHE A 141 -29.54 12.69 -5.93
CA PHE A 141 -28.68 13.10 -7.06
C PHE A 141 -28.95 12.31 -8.35
N GLY A 142 -29.89 11.38 -8.38
CA GLY A 142 -30.09 10.45 -9.51
C GLY A 142 -30.20 11.10 -10.88
N ASP A 143 -30.94 12.22 -10.98
CA ASP A 143 -31.22 12.89 -12.27
C ASP A 143 -30.13 13.87 -12.71
N ARG A 144 -29.08 14.08 -11.88
CA ARG A 144 -28.00 15.02 -12.22
C ARG A 144 -27.12 14.46 -13.32
N SER A 145 -26.54 15.40 -14.11
CA SER A 145 -25.48 15.08 -15.05
C SER A 145 -24.15 14.87 -14.31
N ILE A 146 -23.32 13.96 -14.80
CA ILE A 146 -21.97 13.73 -14.27
C ILE A 146 -21.09 14.98 -14.43
N SER A 147 -21.28 15.75 -15.51
CA SER A 147 -20.51 16.99 -15.77
C SER A 147 -20.75 18.09 -14.74
N ASP A 148 -21.87 18.05 -14.03
CA ASP A 148 -22.24 19.07 -13.03
C ASP A 148 -21.74 18.70 -11.62
N MET A 149 -20.96 17.63 -11.48
CA MET A 149 -20.51 17.09 -10.20
C MET A 149 -19.03 17.39 -9.95
N SER A 150 -18.68 17.67 -8.68
CA SER A 150 -17.29 17.76 -8.26
C SER A 150 -16.58 16.40 -8.35
N GLY A 151 -15.23 16.40 -8.38
CA GLY A 151 -14.45 15.17 -8.45
C GLY A 151 -14.77 14.18 -7.31
N GLY A 152 -14.94 14.66 -6.07
CA GLY A 152 -15.35 13.82 -4.95
C GLY A 152 -16.78 13.25 -5.10
N GLN A 153 -17.71 14.02 -5.68
CA GLN A 153 -19.04 13.52 -5.99
C GLN A 153 -19.00 12.47 -7.09
N GLN A 154 -18.22 12.69 -8.16
CA GLN A 154 -18.03 11.71 -9.23
C GLN A 154 -17.44 10.40 -8.69
N GLN A 155 -16.47 10.49 -7.79
CA GLN A 155 -15.91 9.32 -7.12
C GLN A 155 -16.97 8.53 -6.32
N ARG A 156 -17.82 9.23 -5.55
CA ARG A 156 -18.93 8.59 -4.82
C ARG A 156 -19.93 7.90 -5.77
N VAL A 157 -20.18 8.47 -6.97
CA VAL A 157 -20.97 7.80 -8.02
C VAL A 157 -20.27 6.52 -8.49
N ALA A 158 -18.96 6.56 -8.74
CA ALA A 158 -18.21 5.38 -9.14
C ALA A 158 -18.23 4.28 -8.07
N ILE A 159 -18.13 4.66 -6.79
CA ILE A 159 -18.29 3.71 -5.67
C ILE A 159 -19.72 3.15 -5.63
N ALA A 160 -20.75 3.99 -5.74
CA ALA A 160 -22.14 3.54 -5.77
C ALA A 160 -22.37 2.54 -6.91
N ARG A 161 -21.85 2.79 -8.12
CA ARG A 161 -21.89 1.88 -9.26
C ARG A 161 -21.19 0.54 -8.95
N ALA A 162 -20.04 0.59 -8.26
CA ALA A 162 -19.30 -0.62 -7.91
C ALA A 162 -20.05 -1.51 -6.91
N ILE A 163 -20.80 -0.91 -5.96
CA ILE A 163 -21.48 -1.65 -4.88
C ILE A 163 -22.95 -1.95 -5.15
N VAL A 164 -23.59 -1.33 -6.15
CA VAL A 164 -25.06 -1.45 -6.41
C VAL A 164 -25.51 -2.89 -6.66
N ALA A 165 -24.63 -3.71 -7.22
CA ALA A 165 -24.89 -5.11 -7.51
C ALA A 165 -24.52 -6.05 -6.34
N GLU A 166 -24.25 -5.48 -5.16
CA GLU A 166 -23.90 -6.18 -3.91
C GLU A 166 -22.75 -7.19 -4.11
N PRO A 167 -21.60 -6.76 -4.65
CA PRO A 167 -20.47 -7.66 -4.83
C PRO A 167 -19.89 -8.07 -3.48
N ARG A 168 -19.28 -9.26 -3.42
CA ARG A 168 -18.54 -9.72 -2.23
C ARG A 168 -17.10 -9.20 -2.21
N LEU A 169 -16.58 -8.77 -3.36
CA LEU A 169 -15.22 -8.25 -3.55
C LEU A 169 -15.29 -6.94 -4.33
N VAL A 170 -14.65 -5.90 -3.82
CA VAL A 170 -14.51 -4.60 -4.50
C VAL A 170 -13.02 -4.31 -4.73
N LEU A 171 -12.70 -3.89 -5.94
CA LEU A 171 -11.36 -3.54 -6.38
C LEU A 171 -11.27 -2.02 -6.58
N PHE A 172 -10.25 -1.39 -6.00
CA PHE A 172 -9.99 0.04 -6.12
C PHE A 172 -8.62 0.24 -6.79
N ASP A 173 -8.60 0.84 -7.98
CA ASP A 173 -7.36 1.14 -8.74
C ASP A 173 -7.02 2.63 -8.60
N GLU A 174 -6.21 3.02 -7.62
CA GLU A 174 -5.80 4.39 -7.28
C GLU A 174 -6.98 5.40 -7.26
N PRO A 175 -8.07 5.11 -6.53
CA PRO A 175 -9.32 5.86 -6.67
C PRO A 175 -9.24 7.30 -6.19
N LEU A 176 -8.23 7.69 -5.40
CA LEU A 176 -8.08 9.01 -4.80
C LEU A 176 -6.97 9.86 -5.44
N SER A 177 -6.29 9.35 -6.48
CA SER A 177 -5.12 10.00 -7.07
C SER A 177 -5.41 11.39 -7.67
N ASN A 178 -6.64 11.64 -8.09
CA ASN A 178 -7.07 12.88 -8.74
C ASN A 178 -7.65 13.92 -7.75
N LEU A 179 -7.64 13.65 -6.44
CA LEU A 179 -8.17 14.54 -5.42
C LEU A 179 -7.08 15.36 -4.75
N ASP A 180 -7.43 16.57 -4.30
CA ASP A 180 -6.59 17.35 -3.40
C ASP A 180 -6.41 16.63 -2.04
N ARG A 181 -5.47 17.11 -1.24
CA ARG A 181 -5.06 16.43 -0.02
C ARG A 181 -6.19 16.34 1.03
N GLU A 182 -6.90 17.44 1.27
CA GLU A 182 -7.94 17.50 2.31
C GLU A 182 -9.11 16.58 1.96
N LEU A 183 -9.58 16.67 0.71
CA LEU A 183 -10.65 15.81 0.21
C LEU A 183 -10.24 14.33 0.23
N ARG A 184 -8.97 14.03 -0.09
CA ARG A 184 -8.41 12.67 -0.07
C ARG A 184 -8.46 12.08 1.34
N GLU A 185 -7.99 12.79 2.37
CA GLU A 185 -7.99 12.32 3.77
C GLU A 185 -9.42 12.01 4.26
N ASN A 186 -10.39 12.86 3.92
CA ASN A 186 -11.80 12.62 4.22
C ASN A 186 -12.34 11.38 3.49
N MET A 187 -12.05 11.25 2.20
CA MET A 187 -12.53 10.13 1.39
C MET A 187 -11.94 8.77 1.80
N VAL A 188 -10.69 8.75 2.27
CA VAL A 188 -10.08 7.54 2.87
C VAL A 188 -10.93 7.03 4.03
N THR A 189 -11.29 7.93 4.94
CA THR A 189 -12.13 7.58 6.10
C THR A 189 -13.51 7.09 5.67
N GLU A 190 -14.15 7.76 4.70
CA GLU A 190 -15.46 7.38 4.21
C GLU A 190 -15.46 6.01 3.50
N ILE A 191 -14.45 5.75 2.66
CA ILE A 191 -14.29 4.44 2.00
C ILE A 191 -14.09 3.33 3.04
N GLY A 192 -13.24 3.56 4.04
CA GLY A 192 -13.01 2.61 5.13
C GLY A 192 -14.30 2.27 5.88
N GLN A 193 -15.06 3.27 6.27
CA GLN A 193 -16.36 3.10 6.93
C GLN A 193 -17.38 2.38 6.04
N LEU A 194 -17.44 2.73 4.75
CA LEU A 194 -18.34 2.09 3.81
C LEU A 194 -18.03 0.60 3.64
N VAL A 195 -16.75 0.26 3.43
CA VAL A 195 -16.29 -1.13 3.29
C VAL A 195 -16.60 -1.94 4.56
N ALA A 196 -16.29 -1.38 5.73
CA ALA A 196 -16.55 -2.02 7.03
C ALA A 196 -18.06 -2.20 7.30
N ASN A 197 -18.88 -1.16 7.10
CA ASN A 197 -20.33 -1.20 7.34
C ASN A 197 -21.07 -2.19 6.43
N LEU A 198 -20.51 -2.42 5.23
CA LEU A 198 -21.11 -3.38 4.27
C LEU A 198 -20.49 -4.78 4.38
N GLY A 199 -19.50 -5.00 5.26
CA GLY A 199 -18.80 -6.28 5.40
C GLY A 199 -18.10 -6.72 4.10
N LEU A 200 -17.63 -5.77 3.27
CA LEU A 200 -17.05 -6.06 1.97
C LEU A 200 -15.59 -6.52 2.13
N THR A 201 -15.18 -7.40 1.23
CA THR A 201 -13.75 -7.64 1.01
C THR A 201 -13.25 -6.64 -0.02
N ALA A 202 -12.06 -6.05 0.19
CA ALA A 202 -11.52 -5.06 -0.73
C ALA A 202 -10.05 -5.31 -1.08
N ILE A 203 -9.67 -5.03 -2.33
CA ILE A 203 -8.28 -4.83 -2.74
C ILE A 203 -8.13 -3.38 -3.18
N TYR A 204 -7.21 -2.67 -2.56
CA TYR A 204 -7.00 -1.25 -2.75
C TYR A 204 -5.58 -0.98 -3.25
N VAL A 205 -5.46 -0.46 -4.46
CA VAL A 205 -4.17 -0.05 -5.04
C VAL A 205 -3.93 1.41 -4.71
N THR A 206 -2.77 1.72 -4.17
CA THR A 206 -2.32 3.09 -3.93
C THR A 206 -0.79 3.19 -3.97
N HIS A 207 -0.27 4.39 -4.14
CA HIS A 207 1.13 4.74 -3.91
C HIS A 207 1.30 5.57 -2.61
N ASP A 208 0.22 5.88 -1.91
CA ASP A 208 0.20 6.65 -0.67
C ASP A 208 0.17 5.70 0.54
N GLN A 209 1.16 5.84 1.43
CA GLN A 209 1.27 5.02 2.64
C GLN A 209 0.15 5.32 3.64
N SER A 210 -0.29 6.59 3.74
CA SER A 210 -1.33 6.99 4.69
C SER A 210 -2.68 6.37 4.32
N GLU A 211 -3.01 6.33 3.03
CA GLU A 211 -4.19 5.61 2.53
C GLU A 211 -4.13 4.11 2.88
N ALA A 212 -3.00 3.45 2.51
CA ALA A 212 -2.83 2.03 2.74
C ALA A 212 -2.93 1.66 4.23
N PHE A 213 -2.30 2.45 5.10
CA PHE A 213 -2.27 2.17 6.54
C PHE A 213 -3.60 2.48 7.24
N SER A 214 -4.38 3.43 6.71
CA SER A 214 -5.69 3.79 7.28
C SER A 214 -6.80 2.82 6.89
N LEU A 215 -6.72 2.24 5.68
CA LEU A 215 -7.79 1.41 5.11
C LEU A 215 -7.58 -0.09 5.29
N ALA A 216 -6.33 -0.54 5.30
CA ALA A 216 -6.04 -1.94 5.10
C ALA A 216 -5.80 -2.72 6.39
N HIS A 217 -6.32 -3.94 6.46
CA HIS A 217 -5.98 -4.94 7.47
C HIS A 217 -4.61 -5.56 7.18
N GLN A 218 -4.25 -5.66 5.89
CA GLN A 218 -2.96 -6.14 5.41
C GLN A 218 -2.46 -5.27 4.26
N VAL A 219 -1.17 -5.04 4.21
CA VAL A 219 -0.52 -4.29 3.14
C VAL A 219 0.54 -5.17 2.49
N ALA A 220 0.44 -5.33 1.17
CA ALA A 220 1.46 -5.97 0.35
C ALA A 220 2.40 -4.90 -0.22
N ILE A 221 3.64 -4.88 0.26
CA ILE A 221 4.68 -4.04 -0.33
C ILE A 221 5.19 -4.72 -1.59
N MET A 222 4.94 -4.11 -2.75
CA MET A 222 5.34 -4.63 -4.06
C MET A 222 6.55 -3.89 -4.62
N ARG A 223 7.51 -4.63 -5.17
CA ARG A 223 8.69 -4.08 -5.84
C ARG A 223 9.13 -5.01 -6.96
N ALA A 224 9.44 -4.46 -8.13
CA ALA A 224 9.96 -5.21 -9.28
C ALA A 224 9.16 -6.48 -9.63
N GLY A 225 7.83 -6.43 -9.47
CA GLY A 225 6.92 -7.53 -9.82
C GLY A 225 6.78 -8.64 -8.77
N ILE A 226 7.32 -8.46 -7.57
CA ILE A 226 7.17 -9.40 -6.44
C ILE A 226 6.52 -8.72 -5.23
N ILE A 227 5.99 -9.50 -4.29
CA ILE A 227 5.60 -9.05 -2.96
C ILE A 227 6.82 -9.21 -2.04
N GLU A 228 7.45 -8.10 -1.67
CA GLU A 228 8.59 -8.07 -0.74
C GLU A 228 8.17 -8.43 0.69
N GLN A 229 7.01 -7.90 1.12
CA GLN A 229 6.43 -8.19 2.43
C GLN A 229 4.92 -8.00 2.39
N LEU A 230 4.19 -8.93 3.02
CA LEU A 230 2.76 -8.86 3.27
C LEU A 230 2.55 -8.97 4.79
N ALA A 231 1.97 -7.94 5.41
CA ALA A 231 1.68 -7.92 6.84
C ALA A 231 0.67 -6.80 7.19
N ALA A 232 0.22 -6.77 8.45
CA ALA A 232 -0.51 -5.63 9.00
C ALA A 232 0.36 -4.36 9.02
N PRO A 233 -0.21 -3.15 8.90
CA PRO A 233 0.54 -1.89 8.90
C PRO A 233 1.53 -1.74 10.06
N GLU A 234 1.12 -2.09 11.27
CA GLU A 234 1.94 -1.98 12.48
C GLU A 234 3.16 -2.91 12.41
N VAL A 235 2.98 -4.11 11.85
CA VAL A 235 4.06 -5.09 11.68
C VAL A 235 5.06 -4.63 10.61
N LEU A 236 4.58 -4.03 9.52
CA LEU A 236 5.47 -3.47 8.49
C LEU A 236 6.40 -2.38 9.03
N VAL A 237 5.86 -1.52 9.91
CA VAL A 237 6.64 -0.45 10.55
C VAL A 237 7.56 -0.99 11.64
N ALA A 238 7.08 -1.92 12.46
CA ALA A 238 7.85 -2.45 13.58
C ALA A 238 8.93 -3.46 13.14
N GLN A 239 8.65 -4.25 12.11
CA GLN A 239 9.47 -5.38 11.65
C GLN A 239 9.57 -5.43 10.12
N PRO A 240 10.19 -4.42 9.48
CA PRO A 240 10.46 -4.48 8.04
C PRO A 240 11.39 -5.67 7.75
N LYS A 241 11.04 -6.50 6.74
CA LYS A 241 11.80 -7.71 6.41
C LYS A 241 13.10 -7.44 5.68
N THR A 242 13.14 -6.36 4.88
CA THR A 242 14.29 -6.04 4.04
C THR A 242 14.67 -4.57 4.15
N PRO A 243 15.94 -4.20 3.87
CA PRO A 243 16.36 -2.81 3.74
C PRO A 243 15.47 -2.02 2.78
N ALA A 244 15.05 -2.63 1.68
CA ALA A 244 14.23 -2.02 0.66
C ALA A 244 12.82 -1.66 1.16
N VAL A 245 12.21 -2.50 2.01
CA VAL A 245 10.93 -2.21 2.68
C VAL A 245 11.09 -1.04 3.65
N ALA A 246 12.14 -1.05 4.48
CA ALA A 246 12.41 0.02 5.43
C ALA A 246 12.63 1.37 4.75
N ASP A 247 13.38 1.39 3.66
CA ASP A 247 13.66 2.58 2.85
C ASP A 247 12.39 3.09 2.15
N PHE A 248 11.64 2.21 1.50
CA PHE A 248 10.38 2.55 0.84
C PHE A 248 9.37 3.17 1.81
N LEU A 249 9.25 2.61 3.02
CA LEU A 249 8.38 3.13 4.08
C LEU A 249 8.97 4.35 4.81
N ARG A 250 10.19 4.78 4.47
CA ARG A 250 10.89 5.93 5.08
C ARG A 250 10.96 5.83 6.61
N LEU A 251 11.23 4.64 7.12
CA LEU A 251 11.24 4.39 8.57
C LEU A 251 12.45 5.02 9.27
N GLY A 252 13.48 5.40 8.53
CA GLY A 252 14.73 5.99 9.00
C GLY A 252 15.82 5.87 7.95
N CYS A 253 17.07 5.87 8.38
CA CYS A 253 18.21 5.69 7.50
C CYS A 253 18.68 4.24 7.49
N VAL A 254 18.74 3.64 6.32
CA VAL A 254 19.30 2.30 6.12
C VAL A 254 20.76 2.45 5.71
N MET A 255 21.67 1.82 6.45
CA MET A 255 23.10 1.89 6.22
C MET A 255 23.72 0.51 6.11
N PRO A 256 24.68 0.31 5.19
CA PRO A 256 25.45 -0.91 5.14
C PRO A 256 26.39 -1.00 6.34
N VAL A 257 26.59 -2.22 6.86
CA VAL A 257 27.46 -2.47 8.00
C VAL A 257 28.43 -3.60 7.74
N GLU A 258 29.59 -3.53 8.42
CA GLU A 258 30.64 -4.53 8.43
C GLU A 258 30.81 -5.06 9.84
N ARG A 259 30.98 -6.39 9.97
CA ARG A 259 31.22 -7.03 11.27
C ARG A 259 32.62 -6.72 11.77
N GLU A 260 32.73 -6.39 13.05
CA GLU A 260 33.97 -6.29 13.80
C GLU A 260 33.96 -7.26 15.00
N SER A 261 35.10 -7.39 15.70
CA SER A 261 35.23 -8.30 16.86
C SER A 261 34.28 -7.96 18.01
N ALA A 262 33.86 -6.71 18.16
CA ALA A 262 33.02 -6.24 19.27
C ALA A 262 31.68 -5.62 18.82
N GLY A 263 31.14 -6.01 17.65
CA GLY A 263 29.89 -5.47 17.14
C GLY A 263 29.91 -5.20 15.64
N TYR A 264 29.31 -4.12 15.23
CA TYR A 264 29.23 -3.70 13.82
C TYR A 264 29.73 -2.27 13.64
N ARG A 265 30.32 -2.00 12.49
CA ARG A 265 30.74 -0.67 12.04
C ARG A 265 29.93 -0.28 10.82
N ILE A 266 29.49 0.96 10.72
CA ILE A 266 28.91 1.49 9.46
C ILE A 266 29.98 1.44 8.40
N SER A 267 29.71 0.77 7.28
CA SER A 267 30.70 0.51 6.23
C SER A 267 31.43 1.77 5.80
N GLN A 268 32.75 1.66 5.67
CA GLN A 268 33.65 2.74 5.26
C GLN A 268 33.65 3.97 6.19
N THR A 269 33.25 3.82 7.45
CA THR A 269 33.35 4.89 8.46
C THR A 269 34.03 4.35 9.73
N GLU A 270 34.39 5.24 10.67
CA GLU A 270 34.86 4.87 12.01
C GLU A 270 33.72 4.68 13.03
N ILE A 271 32.45 4.76 12.58
CA ILE A 271 31.30 4.73 13.47
C ILE A 271 30.95 3.29 13.86
N ARG A 272 31.15 2.97 15.12
CA ARG A 272 30.85 1.68 15.70
C ARG A 272 29.47 1.69 16.35
N LEU A 273 28.72 0.64 16.07
CA LEU A 273 27.42 0.38 16.67
C LEU A 273 27.57 -0.79 17.63
N ALA A 274 27.59 -0.47 18.94
CA ALA A 274 27.55 -1.50 19.96
C ALA A 274 26.14 -2.06 20.08
N ASN A 275 25.95 -3.36 19.80
CA ASN A 275 24.65 -4.00 20.06
C ASN A 275 24.80 -5.48 20.37
N SER A 276 24.23 -5.89 21.50
CA SER A 276 24.15 -7.29 21.95
C SER A 276 23.09 -8.12 21.19
N VAL A 277 22.25 -7.48 20.36
CA VAL A 277 21.08 -8.09 19.69
C VAL A 277 21.27 -8.20 18.16
N ALA A 278 22.39 -7.72 17.62
CA ALA A 278 22.65 -7.81 16.18
C ALA A 278 22.86 -9.27 15.75
N PRO A 279 22.22 -9.72 14.64
CA PRO A 279 22.43 -11.06 14.10
C PRO A 279 23.89 -11.23 13.64
N GLU A 280 24.40 -12.47 13.63
CA GLU A 280 25.79 -12.75 13.28
C GLU A 280 26.20 -12.33 11.86
N GLN A 281 25.25 -12.20 10.94
CA GLN A 281 25.49 -11.91 9.53
C GLN A 281 24.70 -10.69 9.05
N ALA A 282 24.62 -9.63 9.87
CA ALA A 282 23.98 -8.41 9.43
C ALA A 282 24.76 -7.73 8.29
N THR A 283 24.06 -7.33 7.23
CA THR A 283 24.62 -6.58 6.09
C THR A 283 24.20 -5.11 6.12
N HIS A 284 23.04 -4.82 6.73
CA HIS A 284 22.50 -3.46 6.85
C HIS A 284 21.90 -3.25 8.24
N VAL A 285 21.83 -1.98 8.64
CA VAL A 285 21.12 -1.52 9.83
C VAL A 285 20.18 -0.39 9.46
N LEU A 286 18.96 -0.43 9.98
CA LEU A 286 18.03 0.70 9.99
C LEU A 286 18.24 1.49 11.28
N LEU A 287 18.49 2.78 11.14
CA LEU A 287 18.45 3.77 12.21
C LEU A 287 17.09 4.48 12.12
N PRO A 288 16.07 4.10 12.89
CA PRO A 288 14.79 4.79 12.89
C PRO A 288 14.95 6.28 13.20
N SER A 289 14.17 7.15 12.56
CA SER A 289 14.31 8.61 12.76
C SER A 289 14.20 9.04 14.22
N ARG A 290 13.44 8.30 15.04
CA ARG A 290 13.27 8.52 16.50
C ARG A 290 14.45 8.01 17.34
N SER A 291 15.30 7.14 16.80
CA SER A 291 16.48 6.61 17.51
C SER A 291 17.67 7.56 17.45
N VAL A 292 17.58 8.61 16.66
CA VAL A 292 18.66 9.56 16.38
C VAL A 292 18.31 10.91 17.01
N ARG A 293 19.27 11.51 17.70
CA ARG A 293 19.13 12.86 18.27
C ARG A 293 20.42 13.64 18.20
N SER A 294 20.32 14.96 18.03
CA SER A 294 21.46 15.84 18.16
C SER A 294 21.79 16.10 19.63
N VAL A 295 23.07 16.10 19.92
CA VAL A 295 23.65 16.36 21.25
C VAL A 295 24.84 17.29 21.10
N GLU A 296 25.40 17.77 22.21
CA GLU A 296 26.66 18.50 22.16
C GLU A 296 27.79 17.58 21.65
N LEU A 297 28.67 18.15 20.83
CA LEU A 297 29.83 17.43 20.30
C LEU A 297 30.82 17.14 21.43
N CYS A 298 31.04 15.87 21.70
CA CYS A 298 32.04 15.42 22.67
C CYS A 298 32.69 14.11 22.18
N SER A 299 33.70 13.62 22.90
CA SER A 299 34.46 12.41 22.51
C SER A 299 33.63 11.12 22.48
N SER A 300 32.46 11.08 23.12
CA SER A 300 31.55 9.92 23.17
C SER A 300 30.42 10.00 22.14
N THR A 301 30.36 11.07 21.31
CA THR A 301 29.32 11.25 20.30
C THR A 301 29.85 11.04 18.91
N ILE A 302 28.95 10.69 17.98
CA ILE A 302 29.31 10.60 16.55
C ILE A 302 29.41 12.02 15.99
N PRO A 303 30.59 12.46 15.50
CA PRO A 303 30.73 13.77 14.92
C PRO A 303 29.98 13.86 13.59
N ALA A 304 29.20 14.93 13.42
CA ALA A 304 28.41 15.17 12.21
C ALA A 304 28.44 16.65 11.85
N THR A 305 28.17 16.94 10.57
CA THR A 305 27.97 18.32 10.09
C THR A 305 26.55 18.47 9.59
N VAL A 306 25.85 19.50 10.05
CA VAL A 306 24.49 19.82 9.59
C VAL A 306 24.54 20.24 8.12
N LEU A 307 23.82 19.53 7.26
CA LEU A 307 23.69 19.86 5.84
C LEU A 307 22.49 20.76 5.58
N ARG A 308 21.34 20.40 6.15
CA ARG A 308 20.07 21.13 5.97
C ARG A 308 19.15 20.89 7.14
N THR A 309 18.30 21.88 7.39
CA THR A 309 17.24 21.81 8.38
C THR A 309 15.97 22.42 7.79
N GLN A 310 14.85 21.72 7.86
CA GLN A 310 13.57 22.14 7.31
C GLN A 310 12.46 21.95 8.34
N PHE A 311 11.70 23.02 8.64
CA PHE A 311 10.55 22.93 9.54
C PHE A 311 9.42 22.09 8.90
N ARG A 312 8.81 21.18 9.69
CA ARG A 312 7.76 20.25 9.27
C ARG A 312 6.48 20.32 10.13
N GLY A 313 6.27 21.40 10.84
CA GLY A 313 5.07 21.59 11.67
C GLY A 313 5.29 21.22 13.13
N ASP A 314 5.69 19.99 13.41
CA ASP A 314 5.95 19.42 14.74
C ASP A 314 7.42 19.38 15.14
N GLY A 315 8.33 19.67 14.19
CA GLY A 315 9.77 19.64 14.41
C GLY A 315 10.55 20.05 13.17
N HIS A 316 11.86 19.89 13.25
CA HIS A 316 12.79 20.19 12.17
C HIS A 316 13.35 18.90 11.60
N LEU A 317 13.01 18.58 10.34
CA LEU A 317 13.68 17.52 9.59
C LEU A 317 15.10 17.97 9.31
N THR A 318 16.05 17.36 10.01
CA THR A 318 17.47 17.69 9.93
C THR A 318 18.23 16.59 9.23
N THR A 319 19.02 16.96 8.23
CA THR A 319 19.96 16.07 7.56
C THR A 319 21.37 16.46 7.96
N VAL A 320 22.13 15.49 8.43
CA VAL A 320 23.54 15.66 8.80
C VAL A 320 24.40 14.71 7.97
N ARG A 321 25.63 15.09 7.77
CA ARG A 321 26.69 14.23 7.20
C ARG A 321 27.50 13.63 8.34
N ILE A 322 27.63 12.30 8.33
CA ILE A 322 28.48 11.52 9.24
C ILE A 322 29.57 10.83 8.42
N GLY A 323 30.73 10.54 9.03
CA GLY A 323 31.86 9.90 8.36
C GLY A 323 33.00 10.86 8.04
N SER A 324 33.91 10.44 7.18
CA SER A 324 35.09 11.22 6.77
C SER A 324 34.83 12.11 5.55
N GLN A 325 35.81 12.93 5.17
CA GLN A 325 35.71 13.73 3.95
C GLN A 325 35.68 12.88 2.67
N THR A 326 36.26 11.68 2.71
CA THR A 326 36.33 10.77 1.56
C THR A 326 35.15 9.86 1.44
N VAL A 327 34.58 9.43 2.59
CA VAL A 327 33.38 8.58 2.63
C VAL A 327 32.44 9.08 3.70
N SER A 328 31.25 9.46 3.29
CA SER A 328 30.25 10.00 4.19
C SER A 328 28.86 9.48 3.86
N HIS A 329 28.04 9.39 4.91
CA HIS A 329 26.63 9.05 4.79
C HIS A 329 25.76 10.22 5.24
N GLU A 330 24.58 10.36 4.63
CA GLU A 330 23.58 11.31 5.10
C GLU A 330 22.64 10.61 6.09
N LEU A 331 22.45 11.22 7.25
CA LEU A 331 21.52 10.76 8.27
C LEU A 331 20.44 11.82 8.44
N THR A 332 19.17 11.42 8.28
CA THR A 332 18.01 12.32 8.39
C THR A 332 17.14 11.89 9.58
N TYR A 333 16.83 12.86 10.45
CA TYR A 333 16.00 12.65 11.63
C TYR A 333 15.20 13.91 11.96
N VAL A 334 14.23 13.80 12.87
CA VAL A 334 13.43 14.95 13.36
C VAL A 334 14.06 15.46 14.66
N ASP A 335 14.42 16.72 14.68
CA ASP A 335 14.92 17.45 15.88
C ASP A 335 13.89 18.48 16.32
N SER A 336 13.78 18.68 17.63
CA SER A 336 12.94 19.73 18.19
C SER A 336 13.55 21.14 17.98
N ARG A 337 14.85 21.22 17.76
CA ARG A 337 15.60 22.46 17.59
C ARG A 337 15.95 22.71 16.12
N ARG A 338 15.94 23.97 15.74
CA ARG A 338 16.50 24.40 14.44
C ARG A 338 18.01 24.42 14.51
N LEU A 339 18.66 23.53 13.81
CA LEU A 339 20.13 23.51 13.67
C LEU A 339 20.58 24.34 12.47
N THR A 340 21.72 25.01 12.59
CA THR A 340 22.26 25.85 11.52
C THR A 340 23.08 25.00 10.57
N PRO A 341 22.86 25.04 9.23
CA PRO A 341 23.69 24.37 8.24
C PRO A 341 25.16 24.77 8.36
N GLY A 342 26.07 23.80 8.14
CA GLY A 342 27.52 23.96 8.25
C GLY A 342 28.10 23.82 9.67
N VAL A 343 27.23 23.81 10.70
CA VAL A 343 27.71 23.71 12.09
C VAL A 343 27.96 22.23 12.46
N PRO A 344 29.10 21.94 13.14
CA PRO A 344 29.36 20.61 13.69
C PRO A 344 28.41 20.32 14.87
N VAL A 345 27.96 19.07 14.96
CA VAL A 345 27.05 18.59 16.00
C VAL A 345 27.42 17.16 16.37
N GLY A 346 27.20 16.77 17.62
CA GLY A 346 27.26 15.38 18.04
C GLY A 346 25.95 14.65 17.74
N ILE A 347 26.04 13.40 17.30
CA ILE A 347 24.89 12.52 17.13
C ILE A 347 24.94 11.41 18.16
N ALA A 348 23.84 11.21 18.86
CA ALA A 348 23.61 10.04 19.69
C ALA A 348 22.58 9.12 19.04
N ILE A 349 22.85 7.82 19.04
CA ILE A 349 21.98 6.79 18.49
C ILE A 349 21.53 5.88 19.64
N ASP A 350 20.24 5.65 19.74
CA ASP A 350 19.67 4.68 20.67
C ASP A 350 19.81 3.27 20.06
N ALA A 351 20.75 2.51 20.58
CA ALA A 351 21.10 1.18 20.07
C ALA A 351 19.97 0.14 20.24
N GLU A 352 19.06 0.33 21.19
CA GLU A 352 17.94 -0.62 21.42
C GLU A 352 16.87 -0.52 20.31
N GLN A 353 16.78 0.62 19.64
CA GLN A 353 15.81 0.84 18.56
C GLN A 353 16.31 0.42 17.18
N LEU A 354 17.58 0.04 17.05
CA LEU A 354 18.14 -0.40 15.76
C LEU A 354 17.45 -1.66 15.25
N ARG A 355 17.33 -1.76 13.92
CA ARG A 355 16.83 -2.96 13.24
C ARG A 355 17.90 -3.44 12.26
N TRP A 356 18.19 -4.72 12.31
CA TRP A 356 19.28 -5.33 11.56
C TRP A 356 18.74 -6.22 10.46
N PHE A 357 19.42 -6.23 9.32
CA PHE A 357 19.07 -7.06 8.16
C PHE A 357 20.25 -7.94 7.77
N SER A 358 19.95 -9.20 7.50
CA SER A 358 20.96 -10.20 7.10
C SER A 358 21.03 -10.41 5.58
N HIS A 359 20.14 -9.76 4.81
CA HIS A 359 20.06 -9.87 3.34
C HIS A 359 19.77 -8.52 2.71
#